data_c5230a4dc06508066489efc702081566
#
_entry.id   c5230a4dc06508066489efc702081566
#
_cell.length_a   1.000
_cell.length_b   1.000
_cell.length_c   1.000
_cell.angle_alpha   90.00
_cell.angle_beta   90.00
_cell.angle_gamma   90.00
#
_symmetry.space_group_name_H-M   'P 1'
#
loop_
_entity.id
_entity.type
_entity.pdbx_description
1 polymer ?
#
loop_
_entity_poly.entity_id
_entity_poly.type
_entity_poly.pdbx_seq_one_letter_code
_entity_poly.pdbx_strand_id
1 'polypeptide(L)'
;MYVSAAFLLPQPPMKKTLLLSALVLCGGLASVSAEEKKNVLMIAGRPSHGPGEHEHNAGIQLLAAGLQQGAADRVNVTVSLGGKWPADDVVAKADTIVIYSDGGDGHPAIPHLDQLAKKMAAGCGFVCLHYAVEPAYERAGWLSVDGKPVSPPPAGRSSTGKGAKEFKDWLGGYFEQHWSVNPHWMADFKSLPDHPASRGVKPFATNDEWYFNMRFRDGMEGVTPILAALAPESTMNRKDGAHEGNPDVRKLVLEEKKPQVVAWAVERKDGGRGFGFCGGHFHKGWANDNQRTLVLNAIAWTDKAEVPAAGIATKFTDEQLAANQDPKQARKPATPAPKPAGTPAAK
;
A
#
# COMPACT_ATOMS: atom_id res chain seq x y z
N MET A 1 85.84 37.60 -17.83
CA MET A 1 86.84 36.50 -17.67
C MET A 1 87.18 36.40 -16.21
N TYR A 2 86.72 35.49 -15.45
CA TYR A 2 87.37 34.88 -14.29
C TYR A 2 86.55 33.62 -13.96
N VAL A 3 87.20 32.49 -14.08
CA VAL A 3 86.73 31.17 -13.76
C VAL A 3 87.03 30.94 -12.28
N SER A 4 86.06 30.57 -11.47
CA SER A 4 86.29 30.20 -10.08
C SER A 4 85.92 28.74 -9.90
N ALA A 5 86.90 27.90 -9.65
CA ALA A 5 86.78 26.48 -9.35
C ALA A 5 86.36 26.30 -7.88
N ALA A 6 85.30 25.60 -7.62
CA ALA A 6 84.89 25.19 -6.26
C ALA A 6 85.36 23.75 -6.00
N PHE A 7 86.12 23.57 -4.97
CA PHE A 7 86.63 22.30 -4.44
C PHE A 7 85.53 21.49 -3.82
N LEU A 8 85.30 20.22 -4.24
CA LEU A 8 84.43 19.20 -3.61
C LEU A 8 85.22 18.52 -2.46
N LEU A 9 84.66 18.61 -1.25
CA LEU A 9 85.15 17.84 -0.11
C LEU A 9 84.34 16.49 -0.06
N PRO A 10 84.97 15.36 0.31
CA PRO A 10 84.34 14.06 0.37
C PRO A 10 83.43 13.94 1.61
N GLN A 11 82.22 13.42 1.41
CA GLN A 11 81.25 13.10 2.45
C GLN A 11 81.56 11.75 3.11
N PRO A 12 81.36 11.59 4.43
CA PRO A 12 81.58 10.32 5.12
C PRO A 12 80.43 9.32 4.85
N PRO A 13 80.69 8.00 4.99
CA PRO A 13 79.68 6.97 4.62
C PRO A 13 78.54 6.95 5.60
N MET A 14 77.31 7.05 5.06
CA MET A 14 76.05 6.90 5.80
C MET A 14 75.89 5.46 6.26
N LYS A 15 75.77 5.23 7.56
CA LYS A 15 75.36 3.96 8.17
C LYS A 15 73.89 3.76 7.92
N LYS A 16 73.47 2.71 7.17
CA LYS A 16 72.11 2.30 6.95
C LYS A 16 71.56 1.69 8.25
N THR A 17 70.80 2.48 9.00
CA THR A 17 70.00 1.97 10.10
C THR A 17 68.72 1.45 9.53
N LEU A 18 68.49 0.10 9.53
CA LEU A 18 67.27 -0.54 9.18
C LEU A 18 66.24 -0.28 10.30
N LEU A 19 65.35 0.67 10.10
CA LEU A 19 64.13 0.78 10.95
C LEU A 19 63.12 -0.28 10.46
N LEU A 20 62.95 -1.33 11.27
CA LEU A 20 61.89 -2.32 11.13
C LEU A 20 60.59 -1.67 11.64
N SER A 21 59.80 -1.06 10.76
CA SER A 21 58.46 -0.58 11.11
C SER A 21 57.51 -1.79 11.20
N ALA A 22 57.23 -2.24 12.41
CA ALA A 22 56.16 -3.20 12.68
C ALA A 22 54.81 -2.50 12.44
N LEU A 23 54.20 -2.77 11.29
CA LEU A 23 52.83 -2.34 10.99
C LEU A 23 51.88 -3.24 11.80
N VAL A 24 51.47 -2.76 12.99
CA VAL A 24 50.36 -3.41 13.74
C VAL A 24 49.07 -3.12 12.99
N LEU A 25 48.65 -4.08 12.18
CA LEU A 25 47.34 -4.10 11.57
C LEU A 25 46.31 -4.36 12.68
N CYS A 26 45.83 -3.29 13.36
CA CYS A 26 44.64 -3.38 14.16
C CYS A 26 43.45 -3.55 13.19
N GLY A 27 43.17 -4.80 12.83
CA GLY A 27 41.91 -5.20 12.19
C GLY A 27 40.77 -4.95 13.19
N GLY A 28 40.20 -3.75 13.14
CA GLY A 28 38.94 -3.49 13.80
C GLY A 28 37.90 -4.43 13.19
N LEU A 29 37.59 -5.54 13.87
CA LEU A 29 36.37 -6.29 13.67
C LEU A 29 35.25 -5.32 14.02
N ALA A 30 34.75 -4.58 13.02
CA ALA A 30 33.44 -3.93 13.12
C ALA A 30 32.45 -5.06 13.39
N SER A 31 32.04 -5.23 14.64
CA SER A 31 30.91 -6.06 14.99
C SER A 31 29.72 -5.49 14.20
N VAL A 32 29.34 -6.14 13.10
CA VAL A 32 28.05 -5.90 12.44
C VAL A 32 27.03 -6.33 13.48
N SER A 33 26.56 -5.37 14.26
CA SER A 33 25.37 -5.58 15.10
C SER A 33 24.27 -6.01 14.15
N ALA A 34 23.76 -7.23 14.32
CA ALA A 34 22.57 -7.64 13.58
C ALA A 34 21.48 -6.61 13.88
N GLU A 35 20.99 -5.95 12.85
CA GLU A 35 19.90 -4.98 12.99
C GLU A 35 18.70 -5.70 13.62
N GLU A 36 18.10 -5.10 14.64
CA GLU A 36 16.96 -5.71 15.32
C GLU A 36 15.80 -5.85 14.35
N LYS A 37 15.20 -7.06 14.30
CA LYS A 37 14.08 -7.33 13.41
C LYS A 37 12.90 -6.43 13.75
N LYS A 38 12.26 -5.90 12.73
CA LYS A 38 11.07 -5.09 12.84
C LYS A 38 9.81 -5.94 13.02
N ASN A 39 8.80 -5.40 13.68
CA ASN A 39 7.56 -6.12 14.00
C ASN A 39 6.42 -5.66 13.10
N VAL A 40 6.05 -6.50 12.15
CA VAL A 40 4.92 -6.28 11.23
C VAL A 40 3.67 -6.92 11.82
N LEU A 41 2.68 -6.10 12.14
CA LEU A 41 1.35 -6.55 12.56
C LEU A 41 0.41 -6.51 11.36
N MET A 42 -0.16 -7.66 11.00
CA MET A 42 -1.05 -7.81 9.85
C MET A 42 -2.46 -8.20 10.31
N ILE A 43 -3.46 -7.38 9.94
CA ILE A 43 -4.85 -7.52 10.39
C ILE A 43 -5.75 -7.82 9.19
N ALA A 44 -6.41 -8.97 9.23
CA ALA A 44 -7.44 -9.34 8.25
C ALA A 44 -8.82 -8.89 8.73
N GLY A 45 -9.63 -8.35 7.83
CA GLY A 45 -11.04 -8.08 8.04
C GLY A 45 -11.89 -9.34 8.20
N ARG A 46 -13.19 -9.15 8.41
CA ARG A 46 -14.17 -10.25 8.43
C ARG A 46 -14.36 -10.79 7.01
N PRO A 47 -14.74 -12.06 6.86
CA PRO A 47 -15.17 -12.59 5.58
C PRO A 47 -16.31 -11.77 4.98
N SER A 48 -16.22 -11.45 3.70
CA SER A 48 -17.25 -10.72 2.95
C SER A 48 -17.24 -11.15 1.48
N HIS A 49 -18.22 -10.70 0.69
CA HIS A 49 -18.35 -10.97 -0.74
C HIS A 49 -18.48 -12.47 -1.08
N GLY A 50 -18.29 -12.82 -2.36
CA GLY A 50 -18.36 -14.19 -2.86
C GLY A 50 -17.04 -14.97 -2.70
N PRO A 51 -17.04 -16.26 -3.06
CA PRO A 51 -15.83 -17.07 -3.08
C PRO A 51 -14.75 -16.46 -3.99
N GLY A 52 -13.53 -16.39 -3.47
CA GLY A 52 -12.38 -15.81 -4.19
C GLY A 52 -12.35 -14.28 -4.23
N GLU A 53 -13.36 -13.60 -3.66
CA GLU A 53 -13.42 -12.16 -3.50
C GLU A 53 -13.23 -11.79 -2.03
N HIS A 54 -12.53 -10.68 -1.71
CA HIS A 54 -12.29 -10.23 -0.33
C HIS A 54 -11.85 -11.35 0.62
N GLU A 55 -10.92 -12.18 0.16
CA GLU A 55 -10.33 -13.26 0.96
C GLU A 55 -9.28 -12.68 1.92
N HIS A 56 -9.72 -11.84 2.85
CA HIS A 56 -8.85 -11.09 3.75
C HIS A 56 -7.98 -12.01 4.59
N ASN A 57 -8.56 -13.08 5.16
CA ASN A 57 -7.85 -14.06 5.98
C ASN A 57 -6.77 -14.80 5.17
N ALA A 58 -7.12 -15.29 3.97
CA ALA A 58 -6.18 -15.98 3.11
C ALA A 58 -5.08 -15.04 2.60
N GLY A 59 -5.43 -13.84 2.16
CA GLY A 59 -4.48 -12.85 1.66
C GLY A 59 -3.46 -12.42 2.71
N ILE A 60 -3.90 -12.13 3.94
CA ILE A 60 -2.99 -11.79 5.05
C ILE A 60 -2.05 -12.95 5.37
N GLN A 61 -2.55 -14.18 5.44
CA GLN A 61 -1.71 -15.35 5.72
C GLN A 61 -0.71 -15.61 4.60
N LEU A 62 -1.12 -15.42 3.33
CA LEU A 62 -0.23 -15.58 2.18
C LEU A 62 0.88 -14.52 2.17
N LEU A 63 0.55 -13.25 2.41
CA LEU A 63 1.53 -12.16 2.49
C LEU A 63 2.47 -12.35 3.69
N ALA A 64 1.95 -12.80 4.85
CA ALA A 64 2.75 -13.12 6.02
C ALA A 64 3.75 -14.26 5.71
N ALA A 65 3.30 -15.32 5.04
CA ALA A 65 4.18 -16.40 4.58
C ALA A 65 5.22 -15.89 3.58
N GLY A 66 4.84 -14.93 2.70
CA GLY A 66 5.78 -14.29 1.79
C GLY A 66 6.88 -13.49 2.49
N LEU A 67 6.54 -12.72 3.52
CA LEU A 67 7.53 -12.03 4.35
C LEU A 67 8.44 -13.01 5.09
N GLN A 68 7.89 -14.08 5.64
CA GLN A 68 8.68 -15.15 6.27
C GLN A 68 9.61 -15.87 5.29
N GLN A 69 9.19 -16.04 4.04
CA GLN A 69 10.02 -16.67 3.01
C GLN A 69 11.16 -15.76 2.54
N GLY A 70 10.90 -14.47 2.32
CA GLY A 70 11.82 -13.55 1.65
C GLY A 70 12.45 -12.47 2.53
N ALA A 71 12.04 -12.34 3.82
CA ALA A 71 12.50 -11.29 4.73
C ALA A 71 12.56 -11.72 6.20
N ALA A 72 12.62 -13.04 6.48
CA ALA A 72 12.62 -13.56 7.84
C ALA A 72 13.81 -13.10 8.71
N ASP A 73 14.89 -12.69 8.09
CA ASP A 73 16.06 -12.10 8.73
C ASP A 73 15.83 -10.64 9.18
N ARG A 74 14.82 -9.94 8.65
CA ARG A 74 14.55 -8.51 8.83
C ARG A 74 13.27 -8.23 9.61
N VAL A 75 12.25 -9.08 9.47
CA VAL A 75 10.94 -8.84 10.09
C VAL A 75 10.42 -10.02 10.90
N ASN A 76 9.71 -9.70 11.98
CA ASN A 76 8.82 -10.61 12.70
C ASN A 76 7.38 -10.31 12.29
N VAL A 77 6.60 -11.31 11.93
CA VAL A 77 5.22 -11.12 11.48
C VAL A 77 4.25 -11.69 12.51
N THR A 78 3.29 -10.86 12.92
CA THR A 78 2.15 -11.26 13.74
C THR A 78 0.87 -11.04 12.95
N VAL A 79 -0.05 -12.02 12.95
CA VAL A 79 -1.32 -11.92 12.23
C VAL A 79 -2.50 -11.91 13.19
N SER A 80 -3.53 -11.11 12.87
CA SER A 80 -4.84 -11.13 13.51
C SER A 80 -5.90 -11.33 12.44
N LEU A 81 -6.77 -12.32 12.62
CA LEU A 81 -7.72 -12.79 11.61
C LEU A 81 -9.17 -12.51 11.99
N GLY A 82 -10.07 -12.55 10.99
CA GLY A 82 -11.51 -12.52 11.18
C GLY A 82 -12.06 -11.18 11.70
N GLY A 83 -11.40 -10.07 11.41
CA GLY A 83 -11.81 -8.72 11.83
C GLY A 83 -11.58 -8.45 13.33
N LYS A 84 -10.78 -9.27 14.00
CA LYS A 84 -10.44 -9.06 15.41
C LYS A 84 -9.33 -8.01 15.53
N TRP A 85 -9.56 -6.99 16.38
CA TRP A 85 -8.50 -6.07 16.75
C TRP A 85 -7.54 -6.75 17.73
N PRO A 86 -6.21 -6.66 17.53
CA PRO A 86 -5.23 -7.28 18.41
C PRO A 86 -5.23 -6.66 19.83
N ALA A 87 -4.67 -7.40 20.79
CA ALA A 87 -4.46 -6.89 22.15
C ALA A 87 -3.51 -5.67 22.14
N ASP A 88 -3.67 -4.78 23.12
CA ASP A 88 -2.93 -3.52 23.19
C ASP A 88 -1.41 -3.69 23.21
N ASP A 89 -0.92 -4.72 23.88
CA ASP A 89 0.53 -5.02 23.94
C ASP A 89 1.09 -5.49 22.59
N VAL A 90 0.27 -6.16 21.76
CA VAL A 90 0.63 -6.55 20.39
C VAL A 90 0.69 -5.33 19.48
N VAL A 91 -0.32 -4.46 19.55
CA VAL A 91 -0.33 -3.19 18.80
C VAL A 91 0.84 -2.30 19.23
N ALA A 92 1.13 -2.22 20.54
CA ALA A 92 2.22 -1.40 21.06
C ALA A 92 3.60 -1.78 20.48
N LYS A 93 3.85 -3.07 20.24
CA LYS A 93 5.12 -3.59 19.70
C LYS A 93 5.27 -3.43 18.18
N ALA A 94 4.18 -3.16 17.44
CA ALA A 94 4.23 -3.07 15.99
C ALA A 94 5.06 -1.86 15.52
N ASP A 95 5.98 -2.09 14.60
CA ASP A 95 6.71 -1.05 13.85
C ASP A 95 5.94 -0.68 12.57
N THR A 96 5.17 -1.61 12.00
CA THR A 96 4.24 -1.39 10.88
C THR A 96 2.93 -2.14 11.12
N ILE A 97 1.81 -1.51 10.78
CA ILE A 97 0.47 -2.10 10.83
C ILE A 97 -0.08 -2.19 9.40
N VAL A 98 -0.42 -3.40 8.98
CA VAL A 98 -1.01 -3.72 7.68
C VAL A 98 -2.46 -4.13 7.88
N ILE A 99 -3.38 -3.52 7.14
CA ILE A 99 -4.82 -3.86 7.20
C ILE A 99 -5.29 -4.26 5.80
N TYR A 100 -5.88 -5.44 5.71
CA TYR A 100 -6.58 -5.92 4.53
C TYR A 100 -7.99 -6.31 4.95
N SER A 101 -8.95 -5.45 4.66
CA SER A 101 -10.33 -5.58 5.15
C SER A 101 -11.32 -4.85 4.24
N ASP A 102 -12.60 -5.00 4.53
CA ASP A 102 -13.58 -4.03 4.07
C ASP A 102 -13.35 -2.66 4.69
N GLY A 103 -13.78 -1.63 3.98
CA GLY A 103 -13.74 -0.25 4.40
C GLY A 103 -15.05 0.23 5.05
N GLY A 104 -15.21 1.55 5.10
CA GLY A 104 -16.38 2.20 5.66
C GLY A 104 -16.53 1.93 7.15
N ASP A 105 -17.77 1.82 7.61
CA ASP A 105 -18.09 1.60 9.03
C ASP A 105 -17.60 0.22 9.55
N GLY A 106 -17.32 -0.71 8.64
CA GLY A 106 -16.78 -2.04 8.95
C GLY A 106 -15.26 -2.10 9.09
N HIS A 107 -14.56 -1.02 8.82
CA HIS A 107 -13.10 -0.99 8.86
C HIS A 107 -12.56 -1.17 10.27
N PRO A 108 -11.68 -2.17 10.54
CA PRO A 108 -11.27 -2.51 11.90
C PRO A 108 -10.49 -1.41 12.63
N ALA A 109 -9.87 -0.47 11.91
CA ALA A 109 -9.14 0.64 12.51
C ALA A 109 -10.04 1.74 13.08
N ILE A 110 -11.28 1.90 12.61
CA ILE A 110 -12.14 3.05 12.96
C ILE A 110 -12.44 3.16 14.46
N PRO A 111 -12.72 2.07 15.20
CA PRO A 111 -12.88 2.14 16.65
C PRO A 111 -11.58 2.47 17.42
N HIS A 112 -10.42 2.36 16.77
CA HIS A 112 -9.10 2.39 17.39
C HIS A 112 -8.21 3.56 16.89
N LEU A 113 -8.80 4.60 16.29
CA LEU A 113 -8.07 5.73 15.73
C LEU A 113 -7.17 6.43 16.74
N ASP A 114 -7.61 6.57 18.01
CA ASP A 114 -6.80 7.20 19.06
C ASP A 114 -5.54 6.38 19.42
N GLN A 115 -5.66 5.04 19.40
CA GLN A 115 -4.53 4.14 19.60
C GLN A 115 -3.57 4.22 18.41
N LEU A 116 -4.11 4.18 17.20
CA LEU A 116 -3.33 4.33 15.96
C LEU A 116 -2.65 5.69 15.87
N ALA A 117 -3.31 6.78 16.25
CA ALA A 117 -2.71 8.12 16.25
C ALA A 117 -1.43 8.17 17.10
N LYS A 118 -1.42 7.52 18.27
CA LYS A 118 -0.23 7.41 19.12
C LYS A 118 0.89 6.63 18.42
N LYS A 119 0.54 5.52 17.74
CA LYS A 119 1.49 4.72 16.98
C LYS A 119 2.06 5.50 15.78
N MET A 120 1.21 6.20 15.05
CA MET A 120 1.62 6.99 13.90
C MET A 120 2.53 8.15 14.30
N ALA A 121 2.20 8.86 15.40
CA ALA A 121 3.06 9.92 15.94
C ALA A 121 4.44 9.42 16.39
N ALA A 122 4.56 8.13 16.74
CA ALA A 122 5.83 7.47 17.03
C ALA A 122 6.57 6.96 15.77
N GLY A 123 6.08 7.27 14.56
CA GLY A 123 6.71 6.88 13.30
C GLY A 123 6.39 5.46 12.82
N CYS A 124 5.35 4.80 13.38
CA CYS A 124 4.90 3.48 12.93
C CYS A 124 4.44 3.52 11.46
N GLY A 125 4.75 2.47 10.69
CA GLY A 125 4.26 2.30 9.32
C GLY A 125 2.77 2.00 9.27
N PHE A 126 2.09 2.41 8.17
CA PHE A 126 0.67 2.14 7.98
C PHE A 126 0.39 1.70 6.55
N VAL A 127 -0.20 0.52 6.38
CA VAL A 127 -0.51 -0.07 5.07
C VAL A 127 -1.97 -0.46 5.02
N CYS A 128 -2.68 -0.01 3.98
CA CYS A 128 -4.05 -0.43 3.70
C CYS A 128 -4.13 -1.09 2.32
N LEU A 129 -4.72 -2.28 2.28
CA LEU A 129 -4.88 -3.08 1.09
C LEU A 129 -6.36 -3.17 0.70
N HIS A 130 -6.63 -2.94 -0.57
CA HIS A 130 -7.93 -2.98 -1.23
C HIS A 130 -8.93 -2.04 -0.56
N TYR A 131 -10.08 -2.51 -0.11
CA TYR A 131 -11.15 -1.69 0.43
C TYR A 131 -10.77 -1.05 1.79
N ALA A 132 -9.72 -1.55 2.46
CA ALA A 132 -9.16 -0.89 3.64
C ALA A 132 -8.59 0.52 3.38
N VAL A 133 -8.52 1.01 2.14
CA VAL A 133 -8.18 2.41 1.84
C VAL A 133 -9.35 3.37 2.06
N GLU A 134 -10.57 2.86 2.35
CA GLU A 134 -11.77 3.65 2.61
C GLU A 134 -12.05 3.76 4.12
N PRO A 135 -11.88 4.95 4.75
CA PRO A 135 -12.32 5.19 6.12
C PRO A 135 -13.86 5.23 6.22
N ALA A 136 -14.39 5.32 7.44
CA ALA A 136 -15.82 5.50 7.64
C ALA A 136 -16.33 6.81 7.00
N TYR A 137 -17.59 6.87 6.68
CA TYR A 137 -18.22 8.06 6.11
C TYR A 137 -19.37 8.57 6.98
N GLU A 138 -19.56 9.89 7.00
CA GLU A 138 -20.67 10.52 7.71
C GLU A 138 -21.89 10.66 6.78
N ARG A 139 -22.99 10.02 7.15
CA ARG A 139 -24.28 10.16 6.44
C ARG A 139 -24.99 11.46 6.81
N ALA A 140 -24.68 12.04 7.96
CA ALA A 140 -25.38 13.20 8.51
C ALA A 140 -25.30 14.47 7.65
N GLY A 141 -24.28 14.61 6.81
CA GLY A 141 -24.13 15.74 5.87
C GLY A 141 -24.93 15.64 4.58
N TRP A 142 -25.68 14.54 4.37
CA TRP A 142 -26.35 14.20 3.11
C TRP A 142 -27.87 14.24 3.24
N LEU A 143 -28.37 14.99 4.17
CA LEU A 143 -29.78 15.18 4.34
C LEU A 143 -30.23 16.43 3.57
N SER A 144 -31.32 16.31 2.80
CA SER A 144 -32.07 17.45 2.28
C SER A 144 -32.70 18.23 3.41
N VAL A 145 -33.23 19.43 3.12
CA VAL A 145 -33.91 20.30 4.10
C VAL A 145 -35.04 19.57 4.84
N ASP A 146 -35.65 18.57 4.19
CA ASP A 146 -36.72 17.71 4.75
C ASP A 146 -36.19 16.42 5.41
N GLY A 147 -34.88 16.32 5.65
CA GLY A 147 -34.26 15.20 6.38
C GLY A 147 -34.11 13.90 5.58
N LYS A 148 -34.32 13.93 4.26
CA LYS A 148 -34.16 12.75 3.41
C LYS A 148 -32.72 12.62 2.90
N PRO A 149 -32.21 11.38 2.73
CA PRO A 149 -30.90 11.18 2.13
C PRO A 149 -30.85 11.78 0.71
N VAL A 150 -29.85 12.60 0.44
CA VAL A 150 -29.54 13.16 -0.88
C VAL A 150 -28.37 12.38 -1.46
N SER A 151 -28.54 11.80 -2.65
CA SER A 151 -27.48 11.13 -3.39
C SER A 151 -27.55 11.57 -4.87
N PRO A 152 -26.47 12.10 -5.45
CA PRO A 152 -25.17 12.42 -4.81
C PRO A 152 -25.26 13.60 -3.83
N PRO A 153 -24.28 13.81 -2.95
CA PRO A 153 -24.26 14.98 -2.09
C PRO A 153 -24.18 16.24 -2.94
N PRO A 154 -24.76 17.38 -2.48
CA PRO A 154 -24.67 18.65 -3.19
C PRO A 154 -23.21 18.99 -3.52
N ALA A 155 -22.97 19.60 -4.69
CA ALA A 155 -21.63 20.01 -5.13
C ALA A 155 -20.88 20.75 -4.03
N GLY A 156 -19.62 20.38 -3.78
CA GLY A 156 -18.77 20.97 -2.75
C GLY A 156 -18.93 20.40 -1.34
N ARG A 157 -19.80 19.40 -1.10
CA ARG A 157 -19.84 18.67 0.16
C ARG A 157 -19.02 17.40 0.06
N SER A 158 -18.03 17.29 0.96
CA SER A 158 -17.23 16.08 1.13
C SER A 158 -18.01 15.05 1.95
N SER A 159 -17.91 13.78 1.58
CA SER A 159 -18.39 12.65 2.38
C SER A 159 -17.35 12.21 3.41
N THR A 160 -16.61 13.18 3.97
CA THR A 160 -15.59 12.90 4.97
C THR A 160 -16.21 12.42 6.26
N GLY A 161 -15.92 11.19 6.62
CA GLY A 161 -16.35 10.60 7.87
C GLY A 161 -15.19 10.43 8.84
N LYS A 162 -15.48 9.66 9.89
CA LYS A 162 -14.50 9.32 10.91
C LYS A 162 -13.31 8.57 10.27
N GLY A 163 -12.11 9.06 10.50
CA GLY A 163 -10.87 8.50 9.96
C GLY A 163 -10.38 9.13 8.65
N ALA A 164 -11.18 9.95 7.97
CA ALA A 164 -10.77 10.55 6.69
C ALA A 164 -9.53 11.44 6.83
N LYS A 165 -9.47 12.26 7.88
CA LYS A 165 -8.30 13.10 8.15
C LYS A 165 -7.08 12.23 8.49
N GLU A 166 -7.25 11.26 9.37
CA GLU A 166 -6.22 10.34 9.80
C GLU A 166 -5.65 9.56 8.61
N PHE A 167 -6.49 9.01 7.74
CA PHE A 167 -6.05 8.30 6.55
C PHE A 167 -5.32 9.23 5.56
N LYS A 168 -5.78 10.45 5.37
CA LYS A 168 -5.08 11.45 4.56
C LYS A 168 -3.69 11.77 5.13
N ASP A 169 -3.58 11.86 6.46
CA ASP A 169 -2.33 12.13 7.17
C ASP A 169 -1.39 10.90 7.20
N TRP A 170 -1.92 9.69 7.45
CA TRP A 170 -1.10 8.50 7.67
C TRP A 170 -0.79 7.74 6.39
N LEU A 171 -1.76 7.69 5.48
CA LEU A 171 -1.70 6.94 4.22
C LEU A 171 -1.41 7.83 3.00
N GLY A 172 -1.54 9.15 3.15
CA GLY A 172 -1.32 10.12 2.06
C GLY A 172 -2.50 10.30 1.12
N GLY A 173 -3.49 9.44 1.20
CA GLY A 173 -4.71 9.44 0.40
C GLY A 173 -5.67 8.34 0.83
N TYR A 174 -6.94 8.46 0.46
CA TYR A 174 -7.98 7.51 0.84
C TYR A 174 -9.10 7.50 -0.21
N PHE A 175 -9.92 6.47 -0.20
CA PHE A 175 -11.14 6.42 -0.99
C PHE A 175 -12.21 7.31 -0.35
N GLU A 176 -12.74 8.26 -1.11
CA GLU A 176 -13.83 9.13 -0.68
C GLU A 176 -15.08 8.83 -1.49
N GLN A 177 -16.18 8.49 -0.82
CA GLN A 177 -17.45 8.24 -1.50
C GLN A 177 -17.91 9.44 -2.32
N HIS A 178 -18.56 9.19 -3.47
CA HIS A 178 -18.96 10.18 -4.47
C HIS A 178 -17.81 10.97 -5.13
N TRP A 179 -16.56 10.63 -4.83
CA TRP A 179 -15.36 11.16 -5.45
C TRP A 179 -14.52 10.05 -6.11
N SER A 180 -14.16 9.04 -5.33
CA SER A 180 -13.43 7.87 -5.82
C SER A 180 -14.40 6.83 -6.40
N VAL A 181 -13.89 5.93 -7.25
CA VAL A 181 -14.68 4.90 -7.93
C VAL A 181 -14.00 3.54 -7.88
N ASN A 182 -14.78 2.46 -7.98
CA ASN A 182 -14.33 1.07 -7.83
C ASN A 182 -14.71 0.16 -9.01
N PRO A 183 -14.40 0.48 -10.25
CA PRO A 183 -14.70 -0.42 -11.37
C PRO A 183 -13.76 -1.63 -11.39
N HIS A 184 -14.24 -2.75 -11.95
CA HIS A 184 -13.40 -3.87 -12.36
C HIS A 184 -12.77 -3.57 -13.73
N TRP A 185 -11.44 -3.67 -13.84
CA TRP A 185 -10.76 -3.45 -15.10
C TRP A 185 -9.37 -4.07 -15.16
N MET A 186 -8.89 -4.30 -16.38
CA MET A 186 -7.52 -4.73 -16.64
C MET A 186 -6.62 -3.50 -16.59
N ALA A 187 -5.83 -3.35 -15.54
CA ALA A 187 -4.82 -2.32 -15.44
C ALA A 187 -3.49 -2.80 -16.02
N ASP A 188 -2.89 -2.00 -16.90
CA ASP A 188 -1.60 -2.26 -17.57
C ASP A 188 -0.55 -1.27 -17.04
N PHE A 189 0.28 -1.74 -16.13
CA PHE A 189 1.34 -0.97 -15.47
C PHE A 189 2.63 -1.04 -16.28
N LYS A 190 2.78 -0.12 -17.23
CA LYS A 190 3.88 -0.08 -18.21
C LYS A 190 5.20 0.39 -17.63
N SER A 191 5.18 1.15 -16.55
CA SER A 191 6.36 1.71 -15.89
C SER A 191 6.16 1.76 -14.38
N LEU A 192 7.26 1.68 -13.66
CA LEU A 192 7.30 1.78 -12.20
C LEU A 192 8.31 2.87 -11.81
N PRO A 193 8.08 3.62 -10.72
CA PRO A 193 9.04 4.62 -10.26
C PRO A 193 10.29 3.96 -9.66
N ASP A 194 11.37 4.72 -9.57
CA ASP A 194 12.53 4.35 -8.74
C ASP A 194 12.16 4.52 -7.26
N HIS A 195 11.63 3.45 -6.68
CA HIS A 195 11.18 3.40 -5.29
C HIS A 195 11.43 2.00 -4.72
N PRO A 196 11.76 1.85 -3.42
CA PRO A 196 11.99 0.53 -2.83
C PRO A 196 10.83 -0.47 -3.03
N ALA A 197 9.59 -0.01 -3.02
CA ALA A 197 8.43 -0.87 -3.33
C ALA A 197 8.47 -1.48 -4.75
N SER A 198 9.15 -0.83 -5.69
CA SER A 198 9.27 -1.27 -7.09
C SER A 198 10.47 -2.18 -7.37
N ARG A 199 11.34 -2.43 -6.38
CA ARG A 199 12.56 -3.24 -6.58
C ARG A 199 12.22 -4.67 -7.02
N GLY A 200 12.86 -5.13 -8.09
CA GLY A 200 12.63 -6.46 -8.66
C GLY A 200 11.29 -6.65 -9.37
N VAL A 201 10.40 -5.66 -9.35
CA VAL A 201 9.10 -5.69 -10.02
C VAL A 201 9.26 -5.28 -11.48
N LYS A 202 8.68 -6.05 -12.38
CA LYS A 202 8.64 -5.75 -13.83
C LYS A 202 7.28 -5.17 -14.20
N PRO A 203 7.15 -4.44 -15.32
CA PRO A 203 5.86 -4.07 -15.90
C PRO A 203 4.93 -5.28 -15.99
N PHE A 204 3.66 -5.11 -15.62
CA PHE A 204 2.68 -6.19 -15.59
C PHE A 204 1.27 -5.65 -15.80
N ALA A 205 0.36 -6.54 -16.21
CA ALA A 205 -1.05 -6.23 -16.28
C ALA A 205 -1.84 -7.24 -15.44
N THR A 206 -2.90 -6.76 -14.79
CA THR A 206 -3.77 -7.62 -13.99
C THR A 206 -5.17 -7.05 -13.90
N ASN A 207 -6.17 -7.93 -13.89
CA ASN A 207 -7.56 -7.55 -13.69
C ASN A 207 -7.90 -7.60 -12.21
N ASP A 208 -8.42 -6.48 -11.71
CA ASP A 208 -8.89 -6.37 -10.33
C ASP A 208 -10.01 -5.33 -10.25
N GLU A 209 -10.62 -5.17 -9.08
CA GLU A 209 -11.45 -4.02 -8.76
C GLU A 209 -10.51 -2.85 -8.37
N TRP A 210 -9.86 -2.29 -9.36
CA TRP A 210 -8.90 -1.23 -9.17
C TRP A 210 -9.59 0.09 -8.87
N TYR A 211 -9.59 0.51 -7.60
CA TYR A 211 -10.11 1.80 -7.17
C TYR A 211 -9.22 2.92 -7.67
N PHE A 212 -9.81 4.04 -8.06
CA PHE A 212 -9.06 5.21 -8.46
C PHE A 212 -9.77 6.53 -8.15
N ASN A 213 -9.13 7.66 -8.53
CA ASN A 213 -9.51 9.00 -8.14
C ASN A 213 -9.52 9.17 -6.61
N MET A 214 -8.45 8.72 -5.95
CA MET A 214 -8.31 8.84 -4.51
C MET A 214 -8.27 10.30 -4.07
N ARG A 215 -8.70 10.57 -2.83
CA ARG A 215 -8.53 11.86 -2.19
C ARG A 215 -7.14 11.94 -1.58
N PHE A 216 -6.16 12.38 -2.36
CA PHE A 216 -4.79 12.58 -1.90
C PHE A 216 -4.62 13.85 -1.09
N ARG A 217 -3.47 14.00 -0.42
CA ARG A 217 -3.00 15.25 0.13
C ARG A 217 -2.92 16.32 -0.96
N ASP A 218 -3.07 17.57 -0.56
CA ASP A 218 -3.02 18.70 -1.49
C ASP A 218 -1.64 18.74 -2.18
N GLY A 219 -1.65 18.84 -3.51
CA GLY A 219 -0.42 18.79 -4.30
C GLY A 219 0.35 17.48 -4.21
N MET A 220 -0.25 16.38 -3.74
CA MET A 220 0.42 15.09 -3.53
C MET A 220 1.61 15.18 -2.56
N GLU A 221 1.57 16.08 -1.56
CA GLU A 221 2.69 16.33 -0.64
C GLU A 221 3.18 15.02 0.03
N GLY A 222 4.44 14.66 -0.23
CA GLY A 222 5.09 13.44 0.26
C GLY A 222 4.54 12.13 -0.32
N VAL A 223 3.64 12.19 -1.30
CA VAL A 223 3.02 11.02 -1.93
C VAL A 223 3.72 10.69 -3.24
N THR A 224 4.16 9.46 -3.39
CA THR A 224 4.76 8.91 -4.61
C THR A 224 3.79 7.90 -5.23
N PRO A 225 3.27 8.12 -6.45
CA PRO A 225 2.54 7.11 -7.20
C PRO A 225 3.44 5.89 -7.46
N ILE A 226 2.98 4.70 -7.10
CA ILE A 226 3.72 3.44 -7.31
C ILE A 226 3.16 2.66 -8.49
N LEU A 227 1.83 2.54 -8.56
CA LEU A 227 1.14 1.98 -9.74
C LEU A 227 0.17 3.00 -10.27
N ALA A 228 0.26 3.27 -11.57
CA ALA A 228 -0.68 4.11 -12.29
C ALA A 228 -0.94 3.54 -13.68
N ALA A 229 -2.18 3.58 -14.14
CA ALA A 229 -2.57 3.11 -15.46
C ALA A 229 -3.73 3.93 -16.03
N LEU A 230 -3.87 3.94 -17.37
CA LEU A 230 -5.03 4.54 -18.03
C LEU A 230 -6.24 3.63 -17.85
N ALA A 231 -7.25 4.12 -17.14
CA ALA A 231 -8.50 3.40 -17.00
C ALA A 231 -9.24 3.37 -18.36
N PRO A 232 -9.76 2.22 -18.80
CA PRO A 232 -10.56 2.14 -20.02
C PRO A 232 -11.82 3.00 -19.93
N GLU A 233 -12.28 3.56 -21.05
CA GLU A 233 -13.51 4.36 -21.12
C GLU A 233 -14.74 3.60 -20.60
N SER A 234 -14.76 2.27 -20.77
CA SER A 234 -15.83 1.40 -20.27
C SER A 234 -16.01 1.45 -18.74
N THR A 235 -14.98 1.83 -17.99
CA THR A 235 -15.07 2.03 -16.53
C THR A 235 -16.02 3.16 -16.15
N MET A 236 -16.29 4.07 -17.09
CA MET A 236 -17.19 5.21 -16.91
C MET A 236 -18.64 4.95 -17.33
N ASN A 237 -18.97 3.75 -17.86
CA ASN A 237 -20.32 3.34 -18.18
C ASN A 237 -21.11 2.94 -16.91
N ARG A 238 -21.07 3.80 -15.91
CA ARG A 238 -21.70 3.60 -14.61
C ARG A 238 -22.48 4.88 -14.25
N LYS A 239 -23.61 4.71 -13.55
CA LYS A 239 -24.36 5.85 -13.00
C LYS A 239 -23.54 6.59 -11.94
N ASP A 240 -24.00 7.74 -11.52
CA ASP A 240 -23.41 8.43 -10.37
C ASP A 240 -23.79 7.72 -9.07
N GLY A 241 -22.85 7.64 -8.14
CA GLY A 241 -23.06 6.94 -6.88
C GLY A 241 -21.85 7.01 -5.96
N ALA A 242 -22.04 6.46 -4.76
CA ALA A 242 -21.02 6.52 -3.70
C ALA A 242 -19.68 5.89 -4.12
N HIS A 243 -19.74 4.80 -4.90
CA HIS A 243 -18.57 4.05 -5.36
C HIS A 243 -18.54 3.91 -6.89
N GLU A 244 -19.53 4.42 -7.61
CA GLU A 244 -19.75 4.05 -9.01
C GLU A 244 -19.18 5.05 -10.01
N GLY A 245 -19.69 6.27 -10.08
CA GLY A 245 -19.25 7.31 -11.01
C GLY A 245 -19.57 8.70 -10.50
N ASN A 246 -18.98 9.70 -11.13
CA ASN A 246 -19.28 11.12 -10.95
C ASN A 246 -18.75 11.93 -12.13
N PRO A 247 -19.20 13.20 -12.32
CA PRO A 247 -18.77 14.01 -13.44
C PRO A 247 -17.26 14.27 -13.47
N ASP A 248 -16.62 14.46 -12.30
CA ASP A 248 -15.19 14.79 -12.21
C ASP A 248 -14.32 13.64 -12.69
N VAL A 249 -14.62 12.41 -12.24
CA VAL A 249 -13.86 11.23 -12.67
C VAL A 249 -14.07 10.92 -14.16
N ARG A 250 -15.28 11.16 -14.70
CA ARG A 250 -15.51 11.01 -16.14
C ARG A 250 -14.66 11.99 -16.95
N LYS A 251 -14.55 13.23 -16.52
CA LYS A 251 -13.67 14.22 -17.15
C LYS A 251 -12.22 13.75 -17.16
N LEU A 252 -11.70 13.27 -16.01
CA LEU A 252 -10.33 12.77 -15.91
C LEU A 252 -10.05 11.59 -16.85
N VAL A 253 -10.99 10.65 -16.97
CA VAL A 253 -10.81 9.43 -17.77
C VAL A 253 -11.12 9.66 -19.24
N LEU A 254 -12.25 10.30 -19.58
CA LEU A 254 -12.74 10.37 -20.96
C LEU A 254 -12.12 11.55 -21.73
N GLU A 255 -11.93 12.70 -21.08
CA GLU A 255 -11.45 13.92 -21.72
C GLU A 255 -9.94 14.11 -21.52
N GLU A 256 -9.48 14.12 -20.28
CA GLU A 256 -8.09 14.42 -19.94
C GLU A 256 -7.14 13.23 -20.12
N LYS A 257 -7.68 11.99 -20.23
CA LYS A 257 -6.91 10.75 -20.41
C LYS A 257 -5.77 10.61 -19.40
N LYS A 258 -6.03 10.97 -18.13
CA LYS A 258 -5.01 10.91 -17.07
C LYS A 258 -4.84 9.51 -16.52
N PRO A 259 -3.60 9.00 -16.38
CA PRO A 259 -3.34 7.76 -15.65
C PRO A 259 -3.89 7.87 -14.21
N GLN A 260 -4.56 6.82 -13.77
CA GLN A 260 -5.16 6.73 -12.44
C GLN A 260 -4.22 6.01 -11.49
N VAL A 261 -3.93 6.64 -10.35
CA VAL A 261 -3.08 6.06 -9.30
C VAL A 261 -3.89 5.04 -8.51
N VAL A 262 -3.40 3.79 -8.47
CA VAL A 262 -4.03 2.66 -7.78
C VAL A 262 -3.15 2.03 -6.71
N ALA A 263 -1.88 2.43 -6.62
CA ALA A 263 -1.02 2.19 -5.47
C ALA A 263 -0.09 3.38 -5.27
N TRP A 264 0.15 3.73 -4.02
CA TRP A 264 0.97 4.89 -3.66
C TRP A 264 1.71 4.67 -2.35
N ALA A 265 2.85 5.32 -2.22
CA ALA A 265 3.65 5.40 -1.01
C ALA A 265 3.62 6.82 -0.46
N VAL A 266 3.74 7.00 0.84
CA VAL A 266 3.89 8.32 1.47
C VAL A 266 4.97 8.31 2.53
N GLU A 267 5.81 9.32 2.51
CA GLU A 267 6.71 9.64 3.61
C GLU A 267 6.09 10.76 4.45
N ARG A 268 5.99 10.52 5.77
CA ARG A 268 5.36 11.44 6.71
C ARG A 268 6.41 12.30 7.41
N LYS A 269 6.00 13.50 7.83
CA LYS A 269 6.88 14.45 8.56
C LYS A 269 7.35 13.91 9.92
N ASP A 270 6.59 12.98 10.52
CA ASP A 270 6.95 12.27 11.75
C ASP A 270 8.01 11.15 11.52
N GLY A 271 8.47 10.99 10.28
CA GLY A 271 9.41 9.95 9.89
C GLY A 271 8.77 8.58 9.67
N GLY A 272 7.46 8.44 9.85
CA GLY A 272 6.72 7.24 9.48
C GLY A 272 6.45 7.15 7.98
N ARG A 273 5.99 5.99 7.52
CA ARG A 273 5.68 5.71 6.13
C ARG A 273 4.30 5.11 5.98
N GLY A 274 3.63 5.38 4.86
CA GLY A 274 2.35 4.78 4.54
C GLY A 274 2.34 4.19 3.14
N PHE A 275 1.48 3.20 2.91
CA PHE A 275 1.30 2.60 1.60
C PHE A 275 -0.17 2.21 1.39
N GLY A 276 -0.78 2.71 0.33
CA GLY A 276 -2.11 2.34 -0.12
C GLY A 276 -2.04 1.51 -1.41
N PHE A 277 -2.84 0.45 -1.48
CA PHE A 277 -2.91 -0.45 -2.62
C PHE A 277 -4.35 -0.86 -2.87
N CYS A 278 -4.90 -0.50 -4.02
CA CYS A 278 -6.32 -0.69 -4.33
C CYS A 278 -6.68 -2.08 -4.89
N GLY A 279 -5.69 -2.87 -5.32
CA GLY A 279 -5.92 -4.25 -5.78
C GLY A 279 -6.15 -5.22 -4.61
N GLY A 280 -6.52 -6.46 -4.96
CA GLY A 280 -6.75 -7.51 -3.97
C GLY A 280 -8.23 -7.86 -3.76
N HIS A 281 -9.15 -7.34 -4.58
CA HIS A 281 -10.53 -7.82 -4.62
C HIS A 281 -10.56 -9.32 -4.92
N PHE A 282 -9.84 -9.71 -5.96
CA PHE A 282 -9.71 -11.10 -6.34
C PHE A 282 -8.49 -11.75 -5.70
N HIS A 283 -8.70 -12.77 -4.88
CA HIS A 283 -7.60 -13.51 -4.24
C HIS A 283 -6.58 -14.08 -5.24
N LYS A 284 -7.06 -14.51 -6.42
CA LYS A 284 -6.20 -15.00 -7.52
C LYS A 284 -5.17 -13.95 -8.00
N GLY A 285 -5.40 -12.66 -7.75
CA GLY A 285 -4.44 -11.60 -8.06
C GLY A 285 -3.09 -11.79 -7.35
N TRP A 286 -3.08 -12.44 -6.19
CA TRP A 286 -1.87 -12.76 -5.45
C TRP A 286 -0.97 -13.81 -6.14
N ALA A 287 -1.47 -14.52 -7.15
CA ALA A 287 -0.66 -15.41 -8.00
C ALA A 287 0.30 -14.62 -8.92
N ASN A 288 0.03 -13.34 -9.19
CA ASN A 288 0.94 -12.49 -9.95
C ASN A 288 2.16 -12.13 -9.09
N ASP A 289 3.34 -12.65 -9.47
CA ASP A 289 4.59 -12.44 -8.74
C ASP A 289 4.96 -10.96 -8.60
N ASN A 290 4.72 -10.15 -9.64
CA ASN A 290 5.04 -8.72 -9.61
C ASN A 290 4.15 -7.96 -8.62
N GLN A 291 2.84 -8.24 -8.63
CA GLN A 291 1.89 -7.65 -7.67
C GLN A 291 2.24 -8.04 -6.23
N ARG A 292 2.53 -9.31 -5.99
CA ARG A 292 2.89 -9.82 -4.67
C ARG A 292 4.23 -9.26 -4.18
N THR A 293 5.27 -9.26 -5.03
CA THR A 293 6.58 -8.68 -4.70
C THR A 293 6.45 -7.19 -4.36
N LEU A 294 5.69 -6.42 -5.13
CA LEU A 294 5.46 -4.99 -4.88
C LEU A 294 4.86 -4.75 -3.50
N VAL A 295 3.85 -5.51 -3.12
CA VAL A 295 3.19 -5.35 -1.81
C VAL A 295 4.10 -5.80 -0.66
N LEU A 296 4.85 -6.90 -0.81
CA LEU A 296 5.82 -7.34 0.20
C LEU A 296 6.95 -6.32 0.39
N ASN A 297 7.48 -5.78 -0.71
CA ASN A 297 8.46 -4.70 -0.67
C ASN A 297 7.92 -3.46 0.05
N ALA A 298 6.68 -3.06 -0.26
CA ALA A 298 6.05 -1.90 0.35
C ALA A 298 5.85 -2.08 1.86
N ILE A 299 5.46 -3.28 2.32
CA ILE A 299 5.36 -3.60 3.74
C ILE A 299 6.73 -3.47 4.42
N ALA A 300 7.78 -4.07 3.88
CA ALA A 300 9.13 -3.96 4.42
C ALA A 300 9.63 -2.52 4.41
N TRP A 301 9.34 -1.77 3.34
CA TRP A 301 9.71 -0.35 3.25
C TRP A 301 9.00 0.50 4.31
N THR A 302 7.70 0.28 4.55
CA THR A 302 6.96 1.01 5.60
C THR A 302 7.47 0.69 6.99
N ASP A 303 8.01 -0.50 7.17
CA ASP A 303 8.65 -1.00 8.40
C ASP A 303 10.10 -0.48 8.58
N LYS A 304 10.60 0.27 7.60
CA LYS A 304 12.00 0.73 7.51
C LYS A 304 13.01 -0.42 7.47
N ALA A 305 12.57 -1.65 7.19
CA ALA A 305 13.44 -2.75 6.88
C ALA A 305 14.04 -2.59 5.48
N GLU A 306 15.23 -3.13 5.28
CA GLU A 306 15.87 -3.09 3.97
C GLU A 306 15.07 -3.92 2.95
N VAL A 307 14.75 -3.31 1.81
CA VAL A 307 14.21 -4.01 0.65
C VAL A 307 15.36 -4.39 -0.27
N PRO A 308 15.57 -5.70 -0.57
CA PRO A 308 16.64 -6.12 -1.48
C PRO A 308 16.52 -5.47 -2.86
N ALA A 309 17.64 -5.28 -3.56
CA ALA A 309 17.64 -4.74 -4.92
C ALA A 309 16.80 -5.60 -5.90
N ALA A 310 16.77 -6.92 -5.68
CA ALA A 310 15.95 -7.86 -6.46
C ALA A 310 14.48 -7.94 -5.99
N GLY A 311 14.10 -7.18 -4.95
CA GLY A 311 12.81 -7.28 -4.27
C GLY A 311 12.70 -8.51 -3.37
N ILE A 312 11.59 -8.58 -2.63
CA ILE A 312 11.21 -9.74 -1.80
C ILE A 312 10.49 -10.75 -2.69
N ALA A 313 11.29 -11.54 -3.41
CA ALA A 313 10.76 -12.58 -4.29
C ALA A 313 10.29 -13.80 -3.49
N THR A 314 9.15 -14.33 -3.86
CA THR A 314 8.53 -15.50 -3.21
C THR A 314 8.01 -16.48 -4.25
N LYS A 315 7.92 -17.75 -3.86
CA LYS A 315 7.31 -18.80 -4.69
C LYS A 315 6.26 -19.52 -3.88
N PHE A 316 5.08 -19.63 -4.46
CA PHE A 316 3.98 -20.40 -3.89
C PHE A 316 3.46 -21.42 -4.89
N THR A 317 3.05 -22.59 -4.41
CA THR A 317 2.31 -23.56 -5.24
C THR A 317 0.85 -23.14 -5.37
N ASP A 318 0.13 -23.72 -6.32
CA ASP A 318 -1.30 -23.45 -6.51
C ASP A 318 -2.10 -23.78 -5.25
N GLU A 319 -1.72 -24.85 -4.51
CA GLU A 319 -2.35 -25.23 -3.25
C GLU A 319 -2.11 -24.16 -2.16
N GLN A 320 -0.91 -23.60 -2.08
CA GLN A 320 -0.60 -22.51 -1.15
C GLN A 320 -1.35 -21.24 -1.49
N LEU A 321 -1.48 -20.91 -2.78
CA LEU A 321 -2.25 -19.77 -3.25
C LEU A 321 -3.74 -19.94 -2.98
N ALA A 322 -4.28 -21.15 -3.05
CA ALA A 322 -5.68 -21.46 -2.78
C ALA A 322 -5.99 -21.68 -1.28
N ALA A 323 -4.97 -21.79 -0.42
CA ALA A 323 -5.15 -22.09 0.99
C ALA A 323 -5.84 -20.97 1.78
N ASN A 324 -6.48 -21.37 2.88
CA ASN A 324 -7.05 -20.46 3.89
C ASN A 324 -8.17 -19.54 3.40
N GLN A 325 -8.74 -19.78 2.22
CA GLN A 325 -9.92 -19.04 1.76
C GLN A 325 -11.10 -19.33 2.67
N ASP A 326 -11.91 -18.31 2.90
CA ASP A 326 -13.07 -18.41 3.78
C ASP A 326 -14.16 -19.30 3.15
N PRO A 327 -14.88 -20.13 3.94
CA PRO A 327 -15.99 -20.95 3.45
C PRO A 327 -17.20 -20.06 3.11
N LYS A 328 -17.23 -19.53 1.91
CA LYS A 328 -18.27 -18.61 1.42
C LYS A 328 -19.25 -19.34 0.50
N GLN A 329 -20.53 -18.95 0.57
CA GLN A 329 -21.52 -19.43 -0.38
C GLN A 329 -21.49 -18.58 -1.64
N ALA A 330 -21.60 -19.22 -2.81
CA ALA A 330 -21.80 -18.50 -4.06
C ALA A 330 -23.05 -17.61 -3.98
N ARG A 331 -22.97 -16.38 -4.45
CA ARG A 331 -24.13 -15.50 -4.53
C ARG A 331 -25.19 -16.18 -5.38
N LYS A 332 -26.42 -16.28 -4.86
CA LYS A 332 -27.56 -16.70 -5.69
C LYS A 332 -27.69 -15.71 -6.84
N PRO A 333 -27.90 -16.18 -8.09
CA PRO A 333 -28.19 -15.28 -9.19
C PRO A 333 -29.32 -14.32 -8.80
N ALA A 334 -29.13 -13.02 -9.08
CA ALA A 334 -30.20 -12.05 -8.84
C ALA A 334 -31.45 -12.51 -9.58
N THR A 335 -32.56 -12.62 -8.88
CA THR A 335 -33.85 -12.89 -9.53
C THR A 335 -34.12 -11.77 -10.55
N PRO A 336 -34.34 -12.08 -11.83
CA PRO A 336 -34.61 -11.04 -12.82
C PRO A 336 -35.77 -10.17 -12.33
N ALA A 337 -35.59 -8.84 -12.40
CA ALA A 337 -36.67 -7.91 -12.07
C ALA A 337 -37.91 -8.28 -12.87
N PRO A 338 -39.12 -8.28 -12.25
CA PRO A 338 -40.36 -8.55 -12.98
C PRO A 338 -40.46 -7.59 -14.17
N LYS A 339 -40.71 -8.13 -15.36
CA LYS A 339 -40.97 -7.31 -16.55
C LYS A 339 -42.10 -6.33 -16.21
N PRO A 340 -41.92 -5.03 -16.57
CA PRO A 340 -42.98 -4.06 -16.38
C PRO A 340 -44.27 -4.60 -17.07
N ALA A 341 -45.37 -4.64 -16.32
CA ALA A 341 -46.68 -5.01 -16.86
C ALA A 341 -46.98 -4.15 -18.10
N GLY A 342 -47.19 -4.79 -19.23
CA GLY A 342 -47.48 -4.08 -20.47
C GLY A 342 -48.66 -3.14 -20.28
N THR A 343 -48.50 -1.90 -20.72
CA THR A 343 -49.56 -0.89 -20.75
C THR A 343 -50.75 -1.47 -21.54
N PRO A 344 -51.98 -1.49 -21.01
CA PRO A 344 -53.14 -1.94 -21.77
C PRO A 344 -53.31 -1.06 -22.99
N ALA A 345 -53.49 -1.69 -24.16
CA ALA A 345 -53.81 -0.97 -25.38
C ALA A 345 -55.15 -0.22 -25.20
N ALA A 346 -55.12 1.10 -25.40
CA ALA A 346 -56.30 1.93 -25.43
C ALA A 346 -57.18 1.44 -26.58
N LYS A 347 -58.45 1.16 -26.25
CA LYS A 347 -59.52 0.91 -27.23
C LYS A 347 -60.06 2.22 -27.77
#